data_42e8195e63303e47bf9d32ac59eaa9d8
#
_entry.id   42e8195e63303e47bf9d32ac59eaa9d8
#
_cell.length_a   1.000
_cell.length_b   1.000
_cell.length_c   1.000
_cell.angle_alpha   90.00
_cell.angle_beta   90.00
_cell.angle_gamma   90.00
#
_symmetry.space_group_name_H-M   'P 1'
#
loop_
_entity.id
_entity.type
_entity.pdbx_description
1 polymer ?
#
loop_
_entity_poly.entity_id
_entity_poly.type
_entity_poly.pdbx_seq_one_letter_code
_entity_poly.pdbx_strand_id
1 'polypeptide(L)'
;MYSVNELEDRLIDLAFAEDIGDGDHTTLCCIPEDAMGKSHLLIKEDGILAGVEVAKRVFARFDNTMKVEVLMQDGTRVHKGDVAMVVTGKVRSLLQTERLMLNIMQRMSGIATMTNRYVERLKGTNTHVLDTRKTTPGMRILEKQAVKIGGGMNHRIGLFDMILLKDNHVDFAGGIKNAITRCHEYLKEKNLDLKIELEVRNFDELNQALECGGINRIMLDNFSVPDTAKAVKIINGKYEVESSGGITFDTLRDYAECGVDFISVGVLTHSVKGLDMSFKACD
;
A
#
# COMPACT_ATOMS: atom_id res chain seq x y z
N MET A 1 16.48 11.46 6.96
CA MET A 1 15.50 10.48 6.36
C MET A 1 14.73 11.24 5.31
N TYR A 2 14.46 10.65 4.14
CA TYR A 2 13.62 11.28 3.12
C TYR A 2 12.16 11.32 3.59
N SER A 3 11.48 12.43 3.36
CA SER A 3 10.04 12.55 3.52
C SER A 3 9.30 11.72 2.47
N VAL A 4 7.99 11.48 2.68
CA VAL A 4 7.12 10.82 1.69
C VAL A 4 7.17 11.57 0.36
N ASN A 5 7.06 12.89 0.40
CA ASN A 5 7.09 13.73 -0.79
C ASN A 5 8.40 13.63 -1.57
N GLU A 6 9.54 13.62 -0.87
CA GLU A 6 10.86 13.46 -1.50
C GLU A 6 11.03 12.08 -2.16
N LEU A 7 10.46 11.03 -1.57
CA LEU A 7 10.50 9.69 -2.17
C LEU A 7 9.63 9.60 -3.42
N GLU A 8 8.45 10.23 -3.40
CA GLU A 8 7.57 10.31 -4.58
C GLU A 8 8.24 11.11 -5.72
N ASP A 9 8.83 12.26 -5.42
CA ASP A 9 9.55 13.09 -6.42
C ASP A 9 10.68 12.32 -7.08
N ARG A 10 11.48 11.61 -6.29
CA ARG A 10 12.59 10.80 -6.80
C ARG A 10 12.11 9.65 -7.70
N LEU A 11 10.98 9.02 -7.34
CA LEU A 11 10.37 7.99 -8.18
C LEU A 11 9.93 8.57 -9.53
N ILE A 12 9.25 9.73 -9.51
CA ILE A 12 8.77 10.40 -10.72
C ILE A 12 9.95 10.83 -11.60
N ASP A 13 10.99 11.43 -11.00
CA ASP A 13 12.19 11.85 -11.75
C ASP A 13 12.90 10.67 -12.40
N LEU A 14 13.07 9.57 -11.65
CA LEU A 14 13.71 8.36 -12.17
C LEU A 14 12.89 7.76 -13.33
N ALA A 15 11.56 7.72 -13.19
CA ALA A 15 10.67 7.18 -14.20
C ALA A 15 10.66 8.05 -15.48
N PHE A 16 10.72 9.37 -15.37
CA PHE A 16 10.90 10.24 -16.52
C PHE A 16 12.26 10.04 -17.20
N ALA A 17 13.33 9.90 -16.41
CA ALA A 17 14.66 9.64 -16.96
C ALA A 17 14.72 8.28 -17.70
N GLU A 18 14.02 7.26 -17.18
CA GLU A 18 13.92 5.92 -17.80
C GLU A 18 13.13 5.96 -19.11
N ASP A 19 11.99 6.66 -19.16
CA ASP A 19 11.05 6.60 -20.28
C ASP A 19 11.43 7.58 -21.42
N ILE A 20 11.95 8.74 -21.09
CA ILE A 20 12.23 9.80 -22.06
C ILE A 20 13.68 9.76 -22.56
N GLY A 21 14.65 9.44 -21.70
CA GLY A 21 16.07 9.39 -22.06
C GLY A 21 16.57 10.72 -22.63
N ASP A 22 17.08 10.68 -23.84
CA ASP A 22 17.56 11.85 -24.59
C ASP A 22 16.46 12.55 -25.42
N GLY A 23 15.21 12.04 -25.41
CA GLY A 23 14.03 12.68 -25.99
C GLY A 23 12.98 11.72 -26.53
N ASP A 24 11.71 12.13 -26.43
CA ASP A 24 10.61 11.47 -27.13
C ASP A 24 10.62 11.86 -28.61
N HIS A 25 11.40 11.11 -29.39
CA HIS A 25 11.63 11.42 -30.84
C HIS A 25 10.34 11.40 -31.63
N THR A 26 9.36 10.57 -31.29
CA THR A 26 8.05 10.53 -31.96
C THR A 26 7.29 11.83 -31.79
N THR A 27 7.17 12.28 -30.57
CA THR A 27 6.49 13.54 -30.23
C THR A 27 7.26 14.74 -30.82
N LEU A 28 8.59 14.74 -30.69
CA LEU A 28 9.43 15.85 -31.17
C LEU A 28 9.40 16.02 -32.68
N CYS A 29 9.32 14.94 -33.48
CA CYS A 29 9.27 15.01 -34.95
C CYS A 29 7.86 15.30 -35.50
N CYS A 30 6.79 14.89 -34.77
CA CYS A 30 5.42 14.98 -35.30
C CYS A 30 4.63 16.20 -34.80
N ILE A 31 4.96 16.73 -33.61
CA ILE A 31 4.14 17.74 -32.94
C ILE A 31 4.87 19.08 -32.91
N PRO A 32 4.24 20.16 -33.38
CA PRO A 32 4.80 21.52 -33.23
C PRO A 32 5.02 21.87 -31.75
N GLU A 33 6.04 22.67 -31.46
CA GLU A 33 6.42 23.02 -30.06
C GLU A 33 5.35 23.82 -29.32
N ASP A 34 4.61 24.64 -30.03
CA ASP A 34 3.57 25.54 -29.57
C ASP A 34 2.16 24.92 -29.59
N ALA A 35 2.04 23.68 -30.09
CA ALA A 35 0.74 23.00 -30.16
C ALA A 35 0.13 22.82 -28.78
N MET A 36 -1.09 23.35 -28.60
CA MET A 36 -1.89 23.20 -27.40
C MET A 36 -3.01 22.19 -27.63
N GLY A 37 -3.36 21.45 -26.57
CA GLY A 37 -4.39 20.43 -26.67
C GLY A 37 -5.01 20.10 -25.32
N LYS A 38 -5.96 19.20 -25.37
CA LYS A 38 -6.68 18.69 -24.23
C LYS A 38 -6.78 17.16 -24.31
N SER A 39 -6.63 16.48 -23.18
CA SER A 39 -6.83 15.03 -23.08
C SER A 39 -7.65 14.71 -21.82
N HIS A 40 -8.39 13.61 -21.88
CA HIS A 40 -9.15 13.11 -20.74
C HIS A 40 -8.70 11.70 -20.34
N LEU A 41 -8.74 11.43 -19.03
CA LEU A 41 -8.51 10.10 -18.46
C LEU A 41 -9.84 9.33 -18.46
N LEU A 42 -9.92 8.32 -19.33
CA LEU A 42 -11.07 7.44 -19.51
C LEU A 42 -10.89 6.14 -18.75
N ILE A 43 -11.85 5.80 -17.91
CA ILE A 43 -11.92 4.53 -17.17
C ILE A 43 -12.46 3.44 -18.11
N LYS A 44 -11.79 2.28 -18.13
CA LYS A 44 -12.15 1.16 -19.03
C LYS A 44 -12.59 -0.11 -18.27
N GLU A 45 -12.48 -0.10 -16.95
CA GLU A 45 -12.86 -1.21 -16.08
C GLU A 45 -13.43 -0.67 -14.76
N ASP A 46 -14.43 -1.36 -14.18
CA ASP A 46 -15.03 -0.96 -12.91
C ASP A 46 -14.05 -1.16 -11.74
N GLY A 47 -14.00 -0.21 -10.81
CA GLY A 47 -13.11 -0.32 -9.65
C GLY A 47 -13.16 0.87 -8.69
N ILE A 48 -12.07 1.03 -7.94
CA ILE A 48 -11.83 2.17 -7.06
C ILE A 48 -10.69 3.00 -7.65
N LEU A 49 -10.95 4.27 -7.91
CA LEU A 49 -9.96 5.20 -8.43
C LEU A 49 -8.91 5.52 -7.36
N ALA A 50 -7.63 5.48 -7.74
CA ALA A 50 -6.53 5.88 -6.86
C ALA A 50 -5.35 6.43 -7.65
N GLY A 51 -4.66 7.42 -7.07
CA GLY A 51 -3.48 8.05 -7.67
C GLY A 51 -3.77 9.40 -8.32
N VAL A 52 -4.93 10.00 -8.12
CA VAL A 52 -5.29 11.32 -8.68
C VAL A 52 -4.31 12.40 -8.22
N GLU A 53 -3.98 12.46 -6.92
CA GLU A 53 -3.04 13.43 -6.39
C GLU A 53 -1.61 13.19 -6.90
N VAL A 54 -1.22 11.92 -7.07
CA VAL A 54 0.07 11.56 -7.66
C VAL A 54 0.13 11.95 -9.15
N ALA A 55 -0.95 11.73 -9.90
CA ALA A 55 -1.05 12.16 -11.31
C ALA A 55 -0.88 13.67 -11.47
N LYS A 56 -1.53 14.47 -10.61
CA LYS A 56 -1.34 15.94 -10.58
C LYS A 56 0.13 16.30 -10.36
N ARG A 57 0.80 15.58 -9.46
CA ARG A 57 2.23 15.78 -9.17
C ARG A 57 3.11 15.40 -10.37
N VAL A 58 2.79 14.31 -11.07
CA VAL A 58 3.48 13.91 -12.32
C VAL A 58 3.40 15.02 -13.35
N PHE A 59 2.20 15.55 -13.63
CA PHE A 59 2.01 16.64 -14.57
C PHE A 59 2.78 17.92 -14.16
N ALA A 60 2.60 18.35 -12.91
CA ALA A 60 3.23 19.56 -12.41
C ALA A 60 4.76 19.49 -12.38
N ARG A 61 5.33 18.31 -12.16
CA ARG A 61 6.78 18.10 -12.14
C ARG A 61 7.39 18.12 -13.55
N PHE A 62 6.65 17.68 -14.55
CA PHE A 62 7.09 17.71 -15.93
C PHE A 62 6.90 19.10 -16.58
N ASP A 63 5.69 19.64 -16.46
CA ASP A 63 5.32 20.96 -17.00
C ASP A 63 4.26 21.60 -16.10
N ASN A 64 4.68 22.56 -15.28
CA ASN A 64 3.81 23.23 -14.31
C ASN A 64 2.78 24.18 -14.95
N THR A 65 2.79 24.35 -16.26
CA THR A 65 1.81 25.15 -17.01
C THR A 65 0.57 24.33 -17.37
N MET A 66 0.62 22.99 -17.27
CA MET A 66 -0.52 22.12 -17.51
C MET A 66 -1.64 22.38 -16.47
N LYS A 67 -2.88 22.39 -16.94
CA LYS A 67 -4.08 22.56 -16.11
C LYS A 67 -4.78 21.24 -15.98
N VAL A 68 -4.91 20.75 -14.76
CA VAL A 68 -5.61 19.49 -14.41
C VAL A 68 -6.94 19.80 -13.79
N GLU A 69 -8.02 19.43 -14.45
CA GLU A 69 -9.39 19.45 -13.93
C GLU A 69 -9.76 18.05 -13.44
N VAL A 70 -9.91 17.88 -12.13
CA VAL A 70 -10.27 16.62 -11.50
C VAL A 70 -11.78 16.49 -11.41
N LEU A 71 -12.35 15.49 -12.08
CA LEU A 71 -13.79 15.21 -12.07
C LEU A 71 -14.17 14.15 -11.03
N MET A 72 -13.22 13.24 -10.70
CA MET A 72 -13.39 12.19 -9.71
C MET A 72 -12.18 12.11 -8.80
N GLN A 73 -12.40 11.99 -7.50
CA GLN A 73 -11.36 11.96 -6.47
C GLN A 73 -10.90 10.53 -6.15
N ASP A 74 -9.75 10.40 -5.50
CA ASP A 74 -9.27 9.14 -4.93
C ASP A 74 -10.34 8.52 -4.02
N GLY A 75 -10.52 7.20 -4.10
CA GLY A 75 -11.52 6.44 -3.35
C GLY A 75 -12.91 6.39 -4.01
N THR A 76 -13.14 7.13 -5.09
CA THR A 76 -14.40 7.07 -5.84
C THR A 76 -14.54 5.70 -6.52
N ARG A 77 -15.73 5.08 -6.38
CA ARG A 77 -16.10 3.93 -7.20
C ARG A 77 -16.37 4.41 -8.62
N VAL A 78 -15.62 3.88 -9.56
CA VAL A 78 -15.68 4.24 -10.98
C VAL A 78 -16.20 3.09 -11.83
N HIS A 79 -16.81 3.43 -12.96
CA HIS A 79 -17.35 2.49 -13.93
C HIS A 79 -16.73 2.70 -15.30
N LYS A 80 -16.76 1.64 -16.10
CA LYS A 80 -16.32 1.73 -17.51
C LYS A 80 -17.07 2.83 -18.25
N GLY A 81 -16.33 3.76 -18.84
CA GLY A 81 -16.85 4.91 -19.58
C GLY A 81 -16.77 6.22 -18.81
N ASP A 82 -16.50 6.19 -17.48
CA ASP A 82 -16.31 7.41 -16.69
C ASP A 82 -15.07 8.18 -17.14
N VAL A 83 -15.14 9.51 -17.05
CA VAL A 83 -13.98 10.41 -17.23
C VAL A 83 -13.54 10.91 -15.86
N ALA A 84 -12.32 10.54 -15.46
CA ALA A 84 -11.83 10.86 -14.11
C ALA A 84 -11.15 12.24 -14.03
N MET A 85 -10.50 12.69 -15.09
CA MET A 85 -9.87 14.01 -15.17
C MET A 85 -9.75 14.49 -16.60
N VAL A 86 -9.58 15.82 -16.76
CA VAL A 86 -9.23 16.47 -18.02
C VAL A 86 -7.96 17.27 -17.80
N VAL A 87 -7.02 17.15 -18.75
CA VAL A 87 -5.74 17.87 -18.69
C VAL A 87 -5.57 18.70 -19.95
N THR A 88 -5.26 19.99 -19.78
CA THR A 88 -5.03 20.95 -20.87
C THR A 88 -3.61 21.49 -20.79
N GLY A 89 -2.89 21.51 -21.89
CA GLY A 89 -1.52 22.00 -21.95
C GLY A 89 -0.87 21.84 -23.30
N LYS A 90 0.47 21.95 -23.35
CA LYS A 90 1.23 21.65 -24.57
C LYS A 90 1.03 20.19 -24.94
N VAL A 91 0.75 19.92 -26.22
CA VAL A 91 0.54 18.53 -26.70
C VAL A 91 1.76 17.67 -26.44
N ARG A 92 2.98 18.22 -26.59
CA ARG A 92 4.22 17.50 -26.27
C ARG A 92 4.25 17.05 -24.80
N SER A 93 3.87 17.93 -23.87
CA SER A 93 3.84 17.61 -22.44
C SER A 93 2.77 16.56 -22.12
N LEU A 94 1.58 16.64 -22.72
CA LEU A 94 0.51 15.65 -22.56
C LEU A 94 0.96 14.24 -22.99
N LEU A 95 1.62 14.12 -24.16
CA LEU A 95 2.07 12.85 -24.70
C LEU A 95 3.21 12.23 -23.87
N GLN A 96 4.17 13.04 -23.43
CA GLN A 96 5.34 12.57 -22.68
C GLN A 96 5.02 12.19 -21.25
N THR A 97 3.94 12.70 -20.67
CA THR A 97 3.51 12.36 -19.32
C THR A 97 2.49 11.22 -19.26
N GLU A 98 1.84 10.90 -20.37
CA GLU A 98 0.76 9.93 -20.48
C GLU A 98 1.12 8.58 -19.85
N ARG A 99 2.24 7.98 -20.29
CA ARG A 99 2.56 6.61 -19.91
C ARG A 99 2.88 6.48 -18.43
N LEU A 100 3.70 7.37 -17.88
CA LEU A 100 4.04 7.37 -16.47
C LEU A 100 2.79 7.56 -15.59
N MET A 101 1.97 8.56 -15.92
CA MET A 101 0.71 8.82 -15.22
C MET A 101 -0.21 7.60 -15.24
N LEU A 102 -0.42 6.99 -16.41
CA LEU A 102 -1.25 5.79 -16.55
C LEU A 102 -0.70 4.61 -15.75
N ASN A 103 0.60 4.33 -15.82
CA ASN A 103 1.22 3.22 -15.09
C ASN A 103 1.01 3.36 -13.58
N ILE A 104 1.17 4.56 -13.04
CA ILE A 104 0.94 4.84 -11.61
C ILE A 104 -0.54 4.68 -11.25
N MET A 105 -1.45 5.35 -11.97
CA MET A 105 -2.87 5.33 -11.65
C MET A 105 -3.49 3.94 -11.84
N GLN A 106 -3.14 3.23 -12.90
CA GLN A 106 -3.60 1.85 -13.13
C GLN A 106 -3.15 0.93 -11.98
N ARG A 107 -1.89 1.03 -11.57
CA ARG A 107 -1.33 0.25 -10.45
C ARG A 107 -2.03 0.58 -9.14
N MET A 108 -2.11 1.85 -8.78
CA MET A 108 -2.73 2.29 -7.52
C MET A 108 -4.23 1.95 -7.48
N SER A 109 -4.95 2.16 -8.57
CA SER A 109 -6.39 1.83 -8.65
C SER A 109 -6.63 0.32 -8.60
N GLY A 110 -5.76 -0.49 -9.19
CA GLY A 110 -5.79 -1.94 -9.06
C GLY A 110 -5.64 -2.39 -7.60
N ILE A 111 -4.68 -1.82 -6.88
CA ILE A 111 -4.46 -2.09 -5.44
C ILE A 111 -5.66 -1.64 -4.61
N ALA A 112 -6.16 -0.43 -4.83
CA ALA A 112 -7.32 0.10 -4.12
C ALA A 112 -8.57 -0.76 -4.36
N THR A 113 -8.80 -1.20 -5.60
CA THR A 113 -9.90 -2.10 -5.97
C THR A 113 -9.78 -3.46 -5.29
N MET A 114 -8.60 -4.07 -5.32
CA MET A 114 -8.36 -5.34 -4.63
C MET A 114 -8.58 -5.18 -3.13
N THR A 115 -8.00 -4.15 -2.53
CA THR A 115 -8.13 -3.87 -1.09
C THR A 115 -9.61 -3.68 -0.71
N ASN A 116 -10.36 -2.90 -1.49
CA ASN A 116 -11.79 -2.68 -1.23
C ASN A 116 -12.57 -3.98 -1.23
N ARG A 117 -12.28 -4.94 -2.13
CA ARG A 117 -12.92 -6.27 -2.12
C ARG A 117 -12.66 -7.03 -0.81
N TYR A 118 -11.43 -6.97 -0.27
CA TYR A 118 -11.08 -7.58 1.01
C TYR A 118 -11.79 -6.89 2.18
N VAL A 119 -11.83 -5.57 2.18
CA VAL A 119 -12.55 -4.77 3.20
C VAL A 119 -14.05 -5.09 3.20
N GLU A 120 -14.67 -5.16 2.01
CA GLU A 120 -16.08 -5.53 1.87
C GLU A 120 -16.37 -6.94 2.42
N ARG A 121 -15.42 -7.88 2.26
CA ARG A 121 -15.54 -9.24 2.80
C ARG A 121 -15.56 -9.26 4.33
N LEU A 122 -14.96 -8.26 4.97
CA LEU A 122 -14.88 -8.13 6.43
C LEU A 122 -16.02 -7.32 7.06
N LYS A 123 -16.97 -6.80 6.28
CA LYS A 123 -18.11 -6.05 6.82
C LYS A 123 -18.85 -6.83 7.90
N GLY A 124 -19.14 -6.14 9.02
CA GLY A 124 -19.80 -6.72 10.19
C GLY A 124 -18.85 -7.44 11.16
N THR A 125 -17.53 -7.40 10.93
CA THR A 125 -16.50 -7.74 11.91
C THR A 125 -15.76 -6.50 12.38
N ASN A 126 -14.98 -6.60 13.46
CA ASN A 126 -14.09 -5.55 13.94
C ASN A 126 -12.68 -5.65 13.36
N THR A 127 -12.44 -6.60 12.46
CA THR A 127 -11.12 -6.90 11.90
C THR A 127 -10.78 -5.97 10.75
N HIS A 128 -9.53 -5.49 10.69
CA HIS A 128 -9.00 -4.67 9.61
C HIS A 128 -8.00 -5.45 8.76
N VAL A 129 -8.02 -5.18 7.46
CA VAL A 129 -7.01 -5.70 6.52
C VAL A 129 -5.79 -4.80 6.55
N LEU A 130 -4.60 -5.41 6.69
CA LEU A 130 -3.29 -4.74 6.60
C LEU A 130 -2.56 -5.13 5.32
N ASP A 131 -1.81 -4.18 4.77
CA ASP A 131 -0.76 -4.47 3.80
C ASP A 131 0.49 -5.09 4.47
N THR A 132 1.53 -5.28 3.68
CA THR A 132 2.83 -5.78 4.16
C THR A 132 3.97 -4.96 3.57
N ARG A 133 5.23 -5.39 3.81
CA ARG A 133 6.41 -4.87 3.11
C ARG A 133 6.70 -5.57 1.77
N LYS A 134 5.84 -6.48 1.32
CA LYS A 134 5.94 -7.18 0.03
C LYS A 134 5.43 -6.28 -1.11
N THR A 135 6.08 -5.12 -1.28
CA THR A 135 5.76 -4.10 -2.28
C THR A 135 6.78 -4.11 -3.41
N THR A 136 6.42 -3.55 -4.55
CA THR A 136 7.36 -3.28 -5.65
C THR A 136 8.48 -2.35 -5.15
N PRO A 137 9.76 -2.69 -5.36
CA PRO A 137 10.88 -1.80 -5.00
C PRO A 137 10.68 -0.39 -5.55
N GLY A 138 10.88 0.62 -4.69
CA GLY A 138 10.67 2.02 -5.03
C GLY A 138 9.21 2.51 -4.95
N MET A 139 8.21 1.64 -5.11
CA MET A 139 6.80 2.04 -5.15
C MET A 139 6.04 1.92 -3.82
N ARG A 140 6.71 1.57 -2.73
CA ARG A 140 6.04 1.27 -1.45
C ARG A 140 5.10 2.37 -0.96
N ILE A 141 5.51 3.62 -1.08
CA ILE A 141 4.70 4.75 -0.63
C ILE A 141 3.37 4.79 -1.40
N LEU A 142 3.43 4.70 -2.73
CA LEU A 142 2.24 4.74 -3.59
C LEU A 142 1.34 3.51 -3.38
N GLU A 143 1.93 2.32 -3.26
CA GLU A 143 1.17 1.09 -3.03
C GLU A 143 0.46 1.08 -1.67
N LYS A 144 1.13 1.58 -0.61
CA LYS A 144 0.52 1.71 0.72
C LYS A 144 -0.55 2.83 0.77
N GLN A 145 -0.37 3.92 0.04
CA GLN A 145 -1.43 4.93 -0.13
C GLN A 145 -2.65 4.30 -0.81
N ALA A 146 -2.45 3.52 -1.86
CA ALA A 146 -3.53 2.84 -2.57
C ALA A 146 -4.31 1.85 -1.68
N VAL A 147 -3.63 1.13 -0.77
CA VAL A 147 -4.28 0.28 0.23
C VAL A 147 -5.21 1.11 1.13
N LYS A 148 -4.75 2.27 1.62
CA LYS A 148 -5.59 3.17 2.44
C LYS A 148 -6.78 3.70 1.66
N ILE A 149 -6.59 4.10 0.41
CA ILE A 149 -7.65 4.57 -0.49
C ILE A 149 -8.71 3.47 -0.70
N GLY A 150 -8.30 2.21 -0.79
CA GLY A 150 -9.19 1.05 -0.88
C GLY A 150 -9.93 0.70 0.42
N GLY A 151 -9.65 1.40 1.54
CA GLY A 151 -10.26 1.20 2.85
C GLY A 151 -9.50 0.25 3.79
N GLY A 152 -8.33 -0.25 3.38
CA GLY A 152 -7.43 -1.01 4.24
C GLY A 152 -6.58 -0.13 5.15
N MET A 153 -5.76 -0.75 5.98
CA MET A 153 -4.81 -0.08 6.85
C MET A 153 -3.38 -0.46 6.48
N ASN A 154 -2.44 0.39 6.82
CA ASN A 154 -1.02 0.10 6.61
C ASN A 154 -0.42 -0.59 7.83
N HIS A 155 0.28 -1.69 7.60
CA HIS A 155 1.33 -2.17 8.50
C HIS A 155 2.54 -1.22 8.42
N ARG A 156 3.56 -1.43 9.24
CA ARG A 156 4.78 -0.60 9.23
C ARG A 156 5.26 -0.31 7.79
N ILE A 157 5.70 0.92 7.58
CA ILE A 157 6.18 1.38 6.26
C ILE A 157 7.56 0.80 5.97
N GLY A 158 8.42 0.75 6.99
CA GLY A 158 9.77 0.27 6.83
C GLY A 158 10.30 -0.51 8.04
N LEU A 159 11.60 -0.46 8.23
CA LEU A 159 12.25 -1.05 9.40
C LEU A 159 12.43 -0.04 10.54
N PHE A 160 11.95 1.19 10.33
CA PHE A 160 12.23 2.34 11.18
C PHE A 160 11.03 2.82 12.00
N ASP A 161 9.80 2.42 11.67
CA ASP A 161 8.57 2.97 12.25
C ASP A 161 7.84 2.00 13.20
N MET A 162 8.31 0.75 13.30
CA MET A 162 7.83 -0.25 14.28
C MET A 162 8.82 -1.40 14.37
N ILE A 163 9.04 -1.91 15.57
CA ILE A 163 9.79 -3.16 15.80
C ILE A 163 8.83 -4.34 15.52
N LEU A 164 9.25 -5.26 14.65
CA LEU A 164 8.59 -6.55 14.44
C LEU A 164 9.63 -7.65 14.67
N LEU A 165 9.49 -8.33 15.78
CA LEU A 165 10.30 -9.49 16.16
C LEU A 165 9.75 -10.72 15.42
N LYS A 166 10.50 -11.20 14.46
CA LYS A 166 10.20 -12.40 13.69
C LYS A 166 10.95 -13.61 14.25
N ASP A 167 10.60 -14.80 13.77
CA ASP A 167 11.21 -16.08 14.10
C ASP A 167 12.74 -15.98 14.22
N ASN A 168 13.42 -15.56 13.16
CA ASN A 168 14.87 -15.43 13.13
C ASN A 168 15.42 -14.42 14.18
N HIS A 169 14.69 -13.34 14.48
CA HIS A 169 15.11 -12.39 15.50
C HIS A 169 15.06 -13.04 16.89
N VAL A 170 14.01 -13.80 17.16
CA VAL A 170 13.84 -14.53 18.41
C VAL A 170 14.89 -15.61 18.58
N ASP A 171 15.12 -16.40 17.52
CA ASP A 171 16.07 -17.50 17.53
C ASP A 171 17.52 -16.99 17.73
N PHE A 172 17.94 -15.95 16.99
CA PHE A 172 19.27 -15.35 17.16
C PHE A 172 19.44 -14.57 18.46
N ALA A 173 18.37 -14.06 19.06
CA ALA A 173 18.44 -13.42 20.38
C ALA A 173 18.58 -14.43 21.53
N GLY A 174 18.35 -15.72 21.28
CA GLY A 174 18.33 -16.76 22.30
C GLY A 174 16.99 -16.86 23.05
N GLY A 175 15.87 -16.56 22.36
CA GLY A 175 14.50 -16.73 22.83
C GLY A 175 13.73 -15.42 23.01
N ILE A 176 12.43 -15.55 23.18
CA ILE A 176 11.45 -14.44 23.25
C ILE A 176 11.81 -13.44 24.34
N LYS A 177 12.09 -13.91 25.55
CA LYS A 177 12.42 -13.04 26.69
C LYS A 177 13.64 -12.16 26.38
N ASN A 178 14.68 -12.75 25.86
CA ASN A 178 15.90 -12.01 25.51
C ASN A 178 15.64 -10.99 24.39
N ALA A 179 14.87 -11.37 23.37
CA ALA A 179 14.52 -10.49 22.27
C ALA A 179 13.75 -9.25 22.77
N ILE A 180 12.71 -9.45 23.59
CA ILE A 180 11.90 -8.35 24.14
C ILE A 180 12.76 -7.46 25.06
N THR A 181 13.57 -8.06 25.95
CA THR A 181 14.44 -7.30 26.86
C THR A 181 15.40 -6.39 26.09
N ARG A 182 16.08 -6.93 25.07
CA ARG A 182 16.98 -6.14 24.22
C ARG A 182 16.26 -5.04 23.43
N CYS A 183 15.01 -5.27 23.02
CA CYS A 183 14.21 -4.22 22.38
C CYS A 183 13.98 -3.04 23.34
N HIS A 184 13.59 -3.30 24.58
CA HIS A 184 13.38 -2.24 25.56
C HIS A 184 14.66 -1.48 25.91
N GLU A 185 15.77 -2.19 26.07
CA GLU A 185 17.10 -1.58 26.29
C GLU A 185 17.47 -0.66 25.11
N TYR A 186 17.31 -1.12 23.89
CA TYR A 186 17.57 -0.34 22.67
C TYR A 186 16.67 0.90 22.56
N LEU A 187 15.36 0.75 22.77
CA LEU A 187 14.42 1.87 22.74
C LEU A 187 14.76 2.94 23.79
N LYS A 188 15.12 2.50 24.98
CA LYS A 188 15.57 3.40 26.05
C LYS A 188 16.87 4.10 25.72
N GLU A 189 17.89 3.37 25.24
CA GLU A 189 19.20 3.94 24.84
C GLU A 189 19.05 4.98 23.73
N LYS A 190 18.22 4.69 22.73
CA LYS A 190 18.01 5.57 21.56
C LYS A 190 16.94 6.62 21.78
N ASN A 191 16.27 6.65 22.93
CA ASN A 191 15.13 7.53 23.22
C ASN A 191 14.06 7.47 22.12
N LEU A 192 13.64 6.24 21.74
CA LEU A 192 12.64 5.97 20.71
C LEU A 192 11.35 5.45 21.34
N ASP A 193 10.21 5.91 20.82
CA ASP A 193 8.87 5.42 21.16
C ASP A 193 8.30 4.66 19.96
N LEU A 194 8.71 3.38 19.80
CA LEU A 194 8.22 2.50 18.75
C LEU A 194 7.40 1.37 19.35
N LYS A 195 6.29 1.04 18.69
CA LYS A 195 5.53 -0.18 19.03
C LYS A 195 6.38 -1.42 18.78
N ILE A 196 6.17 -2.45 19.60
CA ILE A 196 6.78 -3.76 19.45
C ILE A 196 5.68 -4.76 19.11
N GLU A 197 5.85 -5.44 17.98
CA GLU A 197 5.06 -6.59 17.56
C GLU A 197 5.93 -7.83 17.60
N LEU A 198 5.36 -8.94 18.10
CA LEU A 198 6.02 -10.24 18.18
C LEU A 198 5.26 -11.26 17.34
N GLU A 199 5.95 -11.91 16.42
CA GLU A 199 5.48 -13.06 15.64
C GLU A 199 5.67 -14.32 16.48
N VAL A 200 4.60 -15.10 16.65
CA VAL A 200 4.61 -16.39 17.37
C VAL A 200 4.17 -17.51 16.44
N ARG A 201 4.87 -18.66 16.52
CA ARG A 201 4.70 -19.81 15.63
C ARG A 201 3.81 -20.92 16.22
N ASN A 202 3.59 -20.88 17.55
CA ASN A 202 2.89 -21.91 18.30
C ASN A 202 2.41 -21.40 19.66
N PHE A 203 1.67 -22.24 20.39
CA PHE A 203 1.15 -21.89 21.72
C PHE A 203 2.21 -21.74 22.82
N ASP A 204 3.34 -22.44 22.72
CA ASP A 204 4.43 -22.31 23.68
C ASP A 204 5.07 -20.93 23.59
N GLU A 205 5.29 -20.44 22.37
CA GLU A 205 5.76 -19.07 22.13
C GLU A 205 4.72 -18.02 22.53
N LEU A 206 3.44 -18.27 22.27
CA LEU A 206 2.36 -17.42 22.72
C LEU A 206 2.35 -17.29 24.26
N ASN A 207 2.48 -18.39 24.97
CA ASN A 207 2.51 -18.38 26.45
C ASN A 207 3.74 -17.62 26.96
N GLN A 208 4.92 -17.83 26.37
CA GLN A 208 6.13 -17.07 26.71
C GLN A 208 5.95 -15.56 26.45
N ALA A 209 5.31 -15.18 25.35
CA ALA A 209 5.01 -13.78 25.04
C ALA A 209 4.09 -13.14 26.10
N LEU A 210 3.06 -13.86 26.52
CA LEU A 210 2.11 -13.43 27.56
C LEU A 210 2.74 -13.28 28.94
N GLU A 211 3.66 -14.19 29.31
CA GLU A 211 4.43 -14.14 30.55
C GLU A 211 5.44 -12.99 30.56
N CYS A 212 6.16 -12.77 29.45
CA CYS A 212 7.14 -11.70 29.35
C CYS A 212 6.49 -10.31 29.36
N GLY A 213 5.41 -10.16 28.60
CA GLY A 213 4.78 -8.85 28.39
C GLY A 213 5.67 -7.87 27.62
N GLY A 214 5.36 -6.56 27.73
CA GLY A 214 6.17 -5.49 27.14
C GLY A 214 6.08 -5.37 25.62
N ILE A 215 5.03 -5.88 24.99
CA ILE A 215 4.73 -5.79 23.57
C ILE A 215 3.38 -5.10 23.35
N ASN A 216 3.12 -4.68 22.10
CA ASN A 216 1.87 -4.00 21.74
C ASN A 216 0.94 -4.92 20.96
N ARG A 217 1.51 -5.82 20.12
CA ARG A 217 0.76 -6.71 19.24
C ARG A 217 1.40 -8.10 19.19
N ILE A 218 0.56 -9.11 19.04
CA ILE A 218 0.98 -10.49 18.76
C ILE A 218 0.51 -10.85 17.36
N MET A 219 1.45 -11.28 16.51
CA MET A 219 1.16 -11.85 15.21
C MET A 219 1.16 -13.38 15.32
N LEU A 220 0.01 -13.99 15.01
CA LEU A 220 -0.17 -15.43 14.90
C LEU A 220 0.26 -15.87 13.49
N ASP A 221 1.47 -16.43 13.37
CA ASP A 221 2.01 -16.83 12.06
C ASP A 221 1.61 -18.25 11.70
N ASN A 222 0.89 -18.41 10.59
CA ASN A 222 0.40 -19.69 10.06
C ASN A 222 -0.46 -20.52 11.04
N PHE A 223 -1.13 -19.89 12.00
CA PHE A 223 -2.11 -20.58 12.84
C PHE A 223 -3.33 -20.99 12.00
N SER A 224 -3.88 -22.20 12.29
CA SER A 224 -5.16 -22.61 11.74
C SER A 224 -6.31 -21.76 12.28
N VAL A 225 -7.47 -21.74 11.62
CA VAL A 225 -8.66 -21.04 12.12
C VAL A 225 -9.04 -21.49 13.53
N PRO A 226 -9.10 -22.80 13.86
CA PRO A 226 -9.37 -23.26 15.23
C PRO A 226 -8.30 -22.80 16.24
N ASP A 227 -7.03 -22.83 15.87
CA ASP A 227 -5.94 -22.39 16.73
C ASP A 227 -5.96 -20.87 16.95
N THR A 228 -6.28 -20.10 15.90
CA THR A 228 -6.48 -18.65 15.99
C THR A 228 -7.59 -18.32 16.97
N ALA A 229 -8.74 -18.98 16.89
CA ALA A 229 -9.86 -18.78 17.81
C ALA A 229 -9.49 -19.11 19.26
N LYS A 230 -8.66 -20.15 19.46
CA LYS A 230 -8.13 -20.51 20.78
C LYS A 230 -7.12 -19.47 21.28
N ALA A 231 -6.20 -19.02 20.42
CA ALA A 231 -5.20 -18.02 20.77
C ALA A 231 -5.83 -16.67 21.17
N VAL A 232 -6.83 -16.20 20.43
CA VAL A 232 -7.58 -14.97 20.75
C VAL A 232 -8.21 -15.06 22.14
N LYS A 233 -8.82 -16.21 22.50
CA LYS A 233 -9.38 -16.42 23.83
C LYS A 233 -8.32 -16.41 24.94
N ILE A 234 -7.13 -16.96 24.68
CA ILE A 234 -6.01 -16.97 25.63
C ILE A 234 -5.47 -15.54 25.82
N ILE A 235 -5.31 -14.77 24.72
CA ILE A 235 -4.83 -13.38 24.77
C ILE A 235 -5.84 -12.47 25.50
N ASN A 236 -7.13 -12.76 25.34
CA ASN A 236 -8.24 -12.12 26.05
C ASN A 236 -8.17 -10.57 26.07
N GLY A 237 -7.91 -9.96 24.92
CA GLY A 237 -7.86 -8.49 24.75
C GLY A 237 -6.67 -7.79 25.40
N LYS A 238 -5.69 -8.54 25.93
CA LYS A 238 -4.48 -7.94 26.56
C LYS A 238 -3.57 -7.26 25.54
N TYR A 239 -3.56 -7.73 24.31
CA TYR A 239 -2.77 -7.23 23.18
C TYR A 239 -3.61 -7.17 21.90
N GLU A 240 -3.26 -6.29 20.96
CA GLU A 240 -3.74 -6.38 19.59
C GLU A 240 -3.32 -7.73 18.99
N VAL A 241 -4.20 -8.37 18.20
CA VAL A 241 -3.95 -9.67 17.57
C VAL A 241 -3.96 -9.51 16.05
N GLU A 242 -2.89 -9.94 15.41
CA GLU A 242 -2.79 -10.04 13.96
C GLU A 242 -2.71 -11.50 13.54
N SER A 243 -3.50 -11.91 12.53
CA SER A 243 -3.30 -13.18 11.81
C SER A 243 -2.50 -12.95 10.55
N SER A 244 -1.50 -13.81 10.32
CA SER A 244 -0.62 -13.77 9.14
C SER A 244 -0.33 -15.19 8.64
N GLY A 245 0.09 -15.29 7.37
CA GLY A 245 0.49 -16.55 6.75
C GLY A 245 -0.63 -17.25 5.99
N GLY A 246 -0.48 -17.36 4.66
CA GLY A 246 -1.35 -18.15 3.78
C GLY A 246 -2.84 -17.77 3.70
N ILE A 247 -3.26 -16.65 4.28
CA ILE A 247 -4.67 -16.22 4.30
C ILE A 247 -5.08 -15.71 2.92
N THR A 248 -6.09 -16.35 2.34
CA THR A 248 -6.65 -16.03 1.03
C THR A 248 -7.94 -15.23 1.15
N PHE A 249 -8.46 -14.74 0.03
CA PHE A 249 -9.77 -14.09 -0.02
C PHE A 249 -10.91 -14.98 0.51
N ASP A 250 -10.84 -16.27 0.24
CA ASP A 250 -11.89 -17.23 0.64
C ASP A 250 -11.86 -17.52 2.14
N THR A 251 -10.65 -17.62 2.74
CA THR A 251 -10.47 -17.93 4.16
C THR A 251 -10.46 -16.69 5.06
N LEU A 252 -10.39 -15.49 4.48
CA LEU A 252 -10.26 -14.21 5.20
C LEU A 252 -11.34 -14.05 6.27
N ARG A 253 -12.59 -14.37 5.95
CA ARG A 253 -13.73 -14.19 6.82
C ARG A 253 -13.66 -15.10 8.05
N ASP A 254 -13.21 -16.34 7.87
CA ASP A 254 -13.11 -17.32 8.94
C ASP A 254 -12.11 -16.88 10.02
N TYR A 255 -10.97 -16.30 9.60
CA TYR A 255 -10.00 -15.71 10.53
C TYR A 255 -10.55 -14.48 11.24
N ALA A 256 -11.27 -13.62 10.55
CA ALA A 256 -11.87 -12.44 11.15
C ALA A 256 -12.92 -12.80 12.22
N GLU A 257 -13.71 -13.84 11.99
CA GLU A 257 -14.71 -14.34 12.95
C GLU A 257 -14.08 -14.97 14.20
N CYS A 258 -12.78 -15.28 14.19
CA CYS A 258 -12.05 -15.64 15.39
C CYS A 258 -11.87 -14.46 16.39
N GLY A 259 -12.09 -13.21 15.91
CA GLY A 259 -11.98 -12.00 16.74
C GLY A 259 -10.59 -11.38 16.77
N VAL A 260 -9.78 -11.59 15.72
CA VAL A 260 -8.51 -10.89 15.54
C VAL A 260 -8.75 -9.43 15.16
N ASP A 261 -7.84 -8.52 15.57
CA ASP A 261 -7.94 -7.10 15.22
C ASP A 261 -7.47 -6.84 13.79
N PHE A 262 -6.48 -7.61 13.32
CA PHE A 262 -5.85 -7.41 12.03
C PHE A 262 -5.62 -8.72 11.27
N ILE A 263 -5.67 -8.63 9.95
CA ILE A 263 -5.21 -9.69 9.04
C ILE A 263 -4.28 -9.07 8.01
N SER A 264 -3.02 -9.48 7.99
CA SER A 264 -2.06 -9.02 6.98
C SER A 264 -2.13 -9.86 5.71
N VAL A 265 -2.23 -9.16 4.57
CA VAL A 265 -2.48 -9.78 3.26
C VAL A 265 -1.48 -9.26 2.23
N GLY A 266 -0.46 -10.06 1.93
CA GLY A 266 0.60 -9.67 0.98
C GLY A 266 0.11 -9.49 -0.46
N VAL A 267 -0.89 -10.25 -0.88
CA VAL A 267 -1.44 -10.21 -2.25
C VAL A 267 -2.00 -8.84 -2.63
N LEU A 268 -2.35 -8.00 -1.67
CA LEU A 268 -2.81 -6.63 -1.92
C LEU A 268 -1.81 -5.77 -2.69
N THR A 269 -0.52 -6.11 -2.63
CA THR A 269 0.54 -5.34 -3.29
C THR A 269 1.39 -6.16 -4.25
N HIS A 270 1.69 -7.44 -3.95
CA HIS A 270 2.61 -8.21 -4.79
C HIS A 270 1.97 -8.91 -6.00
N SER A 271 0.62 -9.07 -6.04
CA SER A 271 -0.06 -9.82 -7.11
C SER A 271 -1.35 -9.13 -7.57
N VAL A 272 -1.23 -7.87 -7.94
CA VAL A 272 -2.38 -7.04 -8.34
C VAL A 272 -2.34 -6.77 -9.85
N LYS A 273 -3.50 -6.95 -10.50
CA LYS A 273 -3.76 -6.47 -11.87
C LYS A 273 -4.06 -4.97 -11.82
N GLY A 274 -3.43 -4.18 -12.69
CA GLY A 274 -3.78 -2.76 -12.87
C GLY A 274 -5.20 -2.58 -13.37
N LEU A 275 -5.87 -1.51 -12.95
CA LEU A 275 -7.19 -1.12 -13.46
C LEU A 275 -7.04 -0.51 -14.86
N ASP A 276 -7.78 -1.00 -15.84
CA ASP A 276 -7.62 -0.53 -17.24
C ASP A 276 -8.13 0.91 -17.41
N MET A 277 -7.24 1.76 -17.94
CA MET A 277 -7.48 3.19 -18.22
C MET A 277 -6.81 3.61 -19.52
N SER A 278 -7.29 4.67 -20.12
CA SER A 278 -6.64 5.31 -21.28
C SER A 278 -6.69 6.84 -21.16
N PHE A 279 -5.66 7.48 -21.71
CA PHE A 279 -5.60 8.92 -21.81
C PHE A 279 -5.82 9.29 -23.29
N LYS A 280 -6.86 10.05 -23.60
CA LYS A 280 -7.32 10.30 -24.97
C LYS A 280 -7.43 11.78 -25.25
N ALA A 281 -6.92 12.20 -26.40
CA ALA A 281 -7.18 13.56 -26.90
C ALA A 281 -8.70 13.81 -27.01
N CYS A 282 -9.12 15.00 -26.65
CA CYS A 282 -10.50 15.46 -26.73
C CYS A 282 -10.53 16.94 -27.15
N ASP A 283 -11.70 17.37 -27.61
CA ASP A 283 -11.96 18.76 -28.05
C ASP A 283 -12.11 19.72 -26.86
#